data_ea8d4f42474c9d4f54351f193776d251
#
_entry.id   ea8d4f42474c9d4f54351f193776d251
#
_cell.length_a   1.000
_cell.length_b   1.000
_cell.length_c   1.000
_cell.angle_alpha   90.00
_cell.angle_beta   90.00
_cell.angle_gamma   90.00
#
_symmetry.space_group_name_H-M   'P 1'
#
loop_
_entity.id
_entity.type
_entity.pdbx_description
1 polymer ?
#
loop_
_entity_poly.entity_id
_entity_poly.type
_entity_poly.pdbx_seq_one_letter_code
_entity_poly.pdbx_strand_id
1 'polypeptide(L)'
;IGKYKDSVFEITRKEDNRLLYVKDITEFYELRQKYINQDVVVGLMQMDNYLEYQQYENEEIIANINTHLRAPLVSWAKENGMFIRRIRSDRFIVILNQEILKKVRAQNFSILQTIRDKSMALNTSITLSLAFAYGTSEYPKLDDMLNELIELCQSRGGDQVAIRRMGEPVQYIGGNSESGSAR
;
A
#
# COMPACT_ATOMS: atom_id res chain seq x y z
N ILE A 1 6.15 -26.84 -9.79
CA ILE A 1 7.37 -26.01 -9.94
C ILE A 1 8.25 -26.34 -8.75
N GLY A 2 9.53 -26.67 -8.99
CA GLY A 2 10.56 -26.87 -7.99
C GLY A 2 11.66 -25.83 -8.10
N LYS A 3 12.30 -25.50 -6.99
CA LYS A 3 13.52 -24.65 -6.97
C LYS A 3 14.68 -25.47 -6.48
N TYR A 4 15.81 -25.35 -7.18
CA TYR A 4 17.08 -25.93 -6.75
C TYR A 4 18.20 -24.94 -6.99
N LYS A 5 18.90 -24.52 -5.94
CA LYS A 5 19.86 -23.40 -5.95
C LYS A 5 19.19 -22.16 -6.58
N ASP A 6 19.81 -21.59 -7.60
CA ASP A 6 19.35 -20.40 -8.32
C ASP A 6 18.43 -20.73 -9.51
N SER A 7 18.07 -22.00 -9.70
CA SER A 7 17.28 -22.44 -10.85
C SER A 7 15.86 -22.85 -10.48
N VAL A 8 14.95 -22.59 -11.40
CA VAL A 8 13.51 -22.92 -11.26
C VAL A 8 13.15 -23.94 -12.34
N PHE A 9 12.52 -25.04 -11.92
CA PHE A 9 12.15 -26.14 -12.79
C PHE A 9 10.65 -26.39 -12.80
N GLU A 10 10.10 -26.62 -13.98
CA GLU A 10 8.79 -27.21 -14.14
C GLU A 10 8.93 -28.74 -14.19
N ILE A 11 8.19 -29.42 -13.31
CA ILE A 11 8.22 -30.89 -13.21
C ILE A 11 6.85 -31.41 -13.60
N THR A 12 6.78 -32.18 -14.66
CA THR A 12 5.54 -32.81 -15.16
C THR A 12 5.70 -34.31 -15.13
N ARG A 13 4.75 -35.02 -14.49
CA ARG A 13 4.66 -36.47 -14.52
C ARG A 13 3.73 -36.91 -15.66
N LYS A 14 4.21 -37.80 -16.53
CA LYS A 14 3.35 -38.53 -17.47
C LYS A 14 2.96 -39.85 -16.85
N GLU A 15 1.66 -40.07 -16.70
CA GLU A 15 1.12 -41.28 -16.03
C GLU A 15 1.40 -42.56 -16.77
N ASP A 16 1.39 -42.55 -18.12
CA ASP A 16 1.55 -43.73 -18.96
C ASP A 16 2.95 -44.35 -18.95
N ASN A 17 4.00 -43.61 -18.61
CA ASN A 17 5.40 -44.05 -18.83
C ASN A 17 6.29 -44.03 -17.58
N ARG A 18 5.77 -43.70 -16.40
CA ARG A 18 6.56 -43.47 -15.16
C ARG A 18 7.73 -42.47 -15.36
N LEU A 19 7.59 -41.57 -16.31
CA LEU A 19 8.61 -40.57 -16.65
C LEU A 19 8.30 -39.23 -16.00
N LEU A 20 9.35 -38.59 -15.48
CA LEU A 20 9.31 -37.20 -15.04
C LEU A 20 10.01 -36.35 -16.11
N TYR A 21 9.30 -35.36 -16.60
CA TYR A 21 9.89 -34.32 -17.44
C TYR A 21 10.27 -33.14 -16.54
N VAL A 22 11.53 -32.77 -16.59
CA VAL A 22 12.07 -31.63 -15.84
C VAL A 22 12.54 -30.62 -16.87
N LYS A 23 11.90 -29.45 -16.87
CA LYS A 23 12.24 -28.34 -17.77
C LYS A 23 12.77 -27.19 -16.93
N ASP A 24 13.94 -26.68 -17.28
CA ASP A 24 14.45 -25.43 -16.71
C ASP A 24 13.61 -24.26 -17.25
N ILE A 25 12.99 -23.52 -16.35
CA ILE A 25 12.16 -22.35 -16.64
C ILE A 25 12.68 -21.10 -15.92
N THR A 26 13.94 -21.11 -15.50
CA THR A 26 14.55 -20.03 -14.70
C THR A 26 14.38 -18.67 -15.38
N GLU A 27 14.82 -18.55 -16.62
CA GLU A 27 14.74 -17.30 -17.38
C GLU A 27 13.30 -16.81 -17.55
N PHE A 28 12.37 -17.71 -17.89
CA PHE A 28 10.95 -17.38 -18.03
C PHE A 28 10.36 -16.94 -16.68
N TYR A 29 10.71 -17.64 -15.60
CA TYR A 29 10.23 -17.32 -14.26
C TYR A 29 10.76 -15.95 -13.79
N GLU A 30 12.03 -15.64 -14.01
CA GLU A 30 12.63 -14.35 -13.67
C GLU A 30 12.00 -13.21 -14.46
N LEU A 31 11.82 -13.39 -15.78
CA LEU A 31 11.16 -12.41 -16.63
C LEU A 31 9.72 -12.13 -16.17
N ARG A 32 8.97 -13.19 -15.83
CA ARG A 32 7.62 -13.07 -15.30
C ARG A 32 7.60 -12.33 -13.96
N GLN A 33 8.53 -12.61 -13.06
CA GLN A 33 8.63 -11.91 -11.78
C GLN A 33 8.98 -10.43 -11.98
N LYS A 34 9.88 -10.13 -12.89
CA LYS A 34 10.23 -8.77 -13.26
C LYS A 34 9.02 -8.01 -13.82
N TYR A 35 8.27 -8.63 -14.71
CA TYR A 35 7.03 -8.05 -15.26
C TYR A 35 6.00 -7.76 -14.16
N ILE A 36 5.74 -8.71 -13.28
CA ILE A 36 4.81 -8.53 -12.15
C ILE A 36 5.28 -7.42 -11.21
N ASN A 37 6.58 -7.37 -10.91
CA ASN A 37 7.13 -6.37 -10.00
C ASN A 37 7.05 -4.94 -10.55
N GLN A 38 7.04 -4.77 -11.86
CA GLN A 38 6.91 -3.48 -12.55
C GLN A 38 5.45 -3.03 -12.73
N ASP A 39 4.48 -3.89 -12.42
CA ASP A 39 3.06 -3.56 -12.55
C ASP A 39 2.70 -2.35 -11.69
N VAL A 40 1.92 -1.44 -12.27
CA VAL A 40 1.58 -0.15 -11.65
C VAL A 40 0.62 -0.35 -10.50
N VAL A 41 0.93 0.29 -9.40
CA VAL A 41 0.06 0.44 -8.23
C VAL A 41 -0.26 1.91 -8.06
N VAL A 42 -1.54 2.23 -7.90
CA VAL A 42 -1.98 3.58 -7.55
C VAL A 42 -2.44 3.57 -6.09
N GLY A 43 -2.11 4.62 -5.37
CA GLY A 43 -2.51 4.76 -3.97
C GLY A 43 -3.09 6.13 -3.65
N LEU A 44 -3.93 6.16 -2.62
CA LEU A 44 -4.36 7.37 -1.94
C LEU A 44 -3.83 7.36 -0.50
N MET A 45 -3.36 8.50 -0.06
CA MET A 45 -2.96 8.75 1.32
C MET A 45 -3.83 9.87 1.87
N GLN A 46 -4.50 9.63 2.97
CA GLN A 46 -5.37 10.62 3.61
C GLN A 46 -4.98 10.84 5.05
N MET A 47 -4.81 12.13 5.41
CA MET A 47 -4.62 12.57 6.79
C MET A 47 -6.01 12.65 7.45
N ASP A 48 -6.31 11.66 8.29
CA ASP A 48 -7.59 11.58 8.99
C ASP A 48 -7.73 12.75 9.98
N ASN A 49 -8.94 13.28 10.11
CA ASN A 49 -9.28 14.41 10.98
C ASN A 49 -8.61 15.76 10.61
N TYR A 50 -7.78 15.81 9.56
CA TYR A 50 -7.06 17.06 9.19
C TYR A 50 -8.01 18.22 8.88
N LEU A 51 -9.14 17.96 8.22
CA LEU A 51 -10.10 19.00 7.84
C LEU A 51 -10.77 19.66 9.05
N GLU A 52 -10.94 18.93 10.14
CA GLU A 52 -11.45 19.48 11.40
C GLU A 52 -10.47 20.50 11.97
N TYR A 53 -9.18 20.15 12.03
CA TYR A 53 -8.14 21.08 12.45
C TYR A 53 -8.07 22.31 11.54
N GLN A 54 -8.13 22.13 10.24
CA GLN A 54 -8.11 23.24 9.28
C GLN A 54 -9.27 24.20 9.47
N GLN A 55 -10.41 23.72 9.92
CA GLN A 55 -11.63 24.52 10.10
C GLN A 55 -11.65 25.28 11.44
N TYR A 56 -11.10 24.70 12.50
CA TYR A 56 -11.29 25.21 13.87
C TYR A 56 -10.00 25.74 14.52
N GLU A 57 -8.82 25.46 13.96
CA GLU A 57 -7.55 25.83 14.55
C GLU A 57 -6.93 27.07 13.89
N ASN A 58 -6.00 27.70 14.60
CA ASN A 58 -5.29 28.87 14.11
C ASN A 58 -4.18 28.47 13.09
N GLU A 59 -3.66 29.47 12.37
CA GLU A 59 -2.66 29.29 11.33
C GLU A 59 -1.35 28.66 11.85
N GLU A 60 -0.97 28.93 13.10
CA GLU A 60 0.23 28.39 13.73
C GLU A 60 0.15 26.87 13.90
N ILE A 61 -0.99 26.37 14.39
CA ILE A 61 -1.25 24.92 14.54
C ILE A 61 -1.25 24.25 13.18
N ILE A 62 -1.89 24.85 12.20
CA ILE A 62 -1.91 24.31 10.82
C ILE A 62 -0.49 24.31 10.22
N ALA A 63 0.32 25.32 10.44
CA ALA A 63 1.72 25.36 10.00
C ALA A 63 2.54 24.23 10.66
N ASN A 64 2.35 23.99 11.96
CA ASN A 64 3.00 22.91 12.69
C ASN A 64 2.57 21.52 12.15
N ILE A 65 1.29 21.30 11.89
CA ILE A 65 0.78 20.07 11.26
C ILE A 65 1.43 19.86 9.89
N ASN A 66 1.50 20.90 9.07
CA ASN A 66 2.13 20.82 7.75
C ASN A 66 3.61 20.45 7.82
N THR A 67 4.34 21.04 8.76
CA THR A 67 5.78 20.79 8.92
C THR A 67 6.08 19.43 9.52
N HIS A 68 5.34 19.01 10.53
CA HIS A 68 5.65 17.84 11.33
C HIS A 68 4.91 16.56 10.91
N LEU A 69 3.83 16.66 10.14
CA LEU A 69 3.07 15.50 9.65
C LEU A 69 3.12 15.39 8.12
N ARG A 70 2.78 16.45 7.40
CA ARG A 70 2.75 16.40 5.93
C ARG A 70 4.14 16.25 5.31
N ALA A 71 5.13 17.02 5.76
CA ALA A 71 6.47 16.93 5.21
C ALA A 71 7.12 15.55 5.41
N PRO A 72 7.07 14.91 6.58
CA PRO A 72 7.53 13.53 6.76
C PRO A 72 6.80 12.51 5.88
N LEU A 73 5.49 12.66 5.67
CA LEU A 73 4.74 11.80 4.77
C LEU A 73 5.26 11.89 3.33
N VAL A 74 5.46 13.11 2.83
CA VAL A 74 6.00 13.35 1.48
C VAL A 74 7.43 12.82 1.36
N SER A 75 8.28 13.03 2.36
CA SER A 75 9.66 12.53 2.39
C SER A 75 9.67 11.00 2.35
N TRP A 76 8.87 10.34 3.18
CA TRP A 76 8.76 8.89 3.20
C TRP A 76 8.36 8.31 1.83
N ALA A 77 7.37 8.91 1.16
CA ALA A 77 6.95 8.46 -0.16
C ALA A 77 8.09 8.59 -1.18
N LYS A 78 8.79 9.73 -1.22
CA LYS A 78 9.91 9.98 -2.13
C LYS A 78 11.11 9.05 -1.87
N GLU A 79 11.48 8.85 -0.61
CA GLU A 79 12.57 7.95 -0.19
C GLU A 79 12.32 6.49 -0.56
N ASN A 80 11.05 6.10 -0.63
CA ASN A 80 10.65 4.79 -1.12
C ASN A 80 10.46 4.72 -2.64
N GLY A 81 10.76 5.79 -3.38
CA GLY A 81 10.68 5.82 -4.83
C GLY A 81 9.26 5.98 -5.40
N MET A 82 8.33 6.48 -4.59
CA MET A 82 6.96 6.74 -5.03
C MET A 82 6.86 8.13 -5.67
N PHE A 83 6.11 8.23 -6.77
CA PHE A 83 5.60 9.52 -7.20
C PHE A 83 4.49 9.94 -6.23
N ILE A 84 4.50 11.20 -5.78
CA ILE A 84 3.48 11.74 -4.88
C ILE A 84 3.02 13.11 -5.33
N ARG A 85 1.72 13.34 -5.29
CA ARG A 85 1.05 14.63 -5.56
C ARG A 85 -0.05 14.88 -4.55
N ARG A 86 -0.10 16.10 -4.02
CA ARG A 86 -1.25 16.54 -3.24
C ARG A 86 -2.41 16.86 -4.17
N ILE A 87 -3.58 16.29 -3.91
CA ILE A 87 -4.84 16.52 -4.66
C ILE A 87 -5.86 17.31 -3.83
N ARG A 88 -5.76 17.25 -2.49
CA ARG A 88 -6.53 18.07 -1.55
C ARG A 88 -5.65 18.46 -0.35
N SER A 89 -6.16 19.30 0.54
CA SER A 89 -5.42 19.71 1.75
C SER A 89 -5.05 18.50 2.64
N ASP A 90 -5.91 17.49 2.69
CA ASP A 90 -5.79 16.27 3.49
C ASP A 90 -5.40 15.02 2.69
N ARG A 91 -5.35 15.09 1.33
CA ARG A 91 -5.24 13.90 0.48
C ARG A 91 -4.15 14.02 -0.58
N PHE A 92 -3.44 12.90 -0.76
CA PHE A 92 -2.38 12.74 -1.76
C PHE A 92 -2.66 11.52 -2.63
N ILE A 93 -2.33 11.63 -3.91
CA ILE A 93 -2.20 10.47 -4.79
C ILE A 93 -0.74 10.05 -4.86
N VAL A 94 -0.50 8.74 -4.89
CA VAL A 94 0.83 8.16 -5.10
C VAL A 94 0.78 7.13 -6.22
N ILE A 95 1.89 7.05 -6.97
CA ILE A 95 2.10 6.02 -7.98
C ILE A 95 3.40 5.31 -7.65
N LEU A 96 3.35 4.00 -7.62
CA LEU A 96 4.46 3.11 -7.32
C LEU A 96 4.33 1.83 -8.16
N ASN A 97 5.21 0.89 -7.96
CA ASN A 97 5.10 -0.45 -8.53
C ASN A 97 4.92 -1.50 -7.44
N GLN A 98 4.66 -2.75 -7.82
CA GLN A 98 4.45 -3.82 -6.86
C GLN A 98 5.70 -4.14 -6.03
N GLU A 99 6.90 -3.92 -6.54
CA GLU A 99 8.15 -4.10 -5.78
C GLU A 99 8.21 -3.15 -4.59
N ILE A 100 7.93 -1.87 -4.82
CA ILE A 100 7.87 -0.85 -3.76
C ILE A 100 6.75 -1.18 -2.77
N LEU A 101 5.57 -1.57 -3.25
CA LEU A 101 4.47 -1.96 -2.37
C LEU A 101 4.85 -3.14 -1.46
N LYS A 102 5.50 -4.18 -2.00
CA LYS A 102 6.01 -5.31 -1.21
C LYS A 102 7.03 -4.87 -0.15
N LYS A 103 7.95 -3.96 -0.52
CA LYS A 103 8.95 -3.40 0.40
C LYS A 103 8.31 -2.68 1.57
N VAL A 104 7.42 -1.72 1.32
CA VAL A 104 6.78 -0.94 2.40
C VAL A 104 5.82 -1.79 3.24
N ARG A 105 5.20 -2.81 2.65
CA ARG A 105 4.40 -3.80 3.34
C ARG A 105 5.24 -4.65 4.30
N ALA A 106 6.43 -5.10 3.89
CA ALA A 106 7.36 -5.84 4.75
C ALA A 106 7.82 -5.00 5.96
N GLN A 107 7.79 -3.68 5.86
CA GLN A 107 8.06 -2.72 6.94
C GLN A 107 6.80 -2.34 7.73
N ASN A 108 5.67 -3.05 7.54
CA ASN A 108 4.37 -2.77 8.15
C ASN A 108 3.92 -1.32 7.99
N PHE A 109 4.24 -0.69 6.84
CA PHE A 109 3.91 0.72 6.58
C PHE A 109 4.30 1.62 7.75
N SER A 110 5.58 1.64 8.11
CA SER A 110 6.14 2.37 9.27
C SER A 110 5.71 3.84 9.37
N ILE A 111 5.29 4.44 8.26
CA ILE A 111 4.77 5.81 8.22
C ILE A 111 3.53 6.00 9.11
N LEU A 112 2.68 4.99 9.29
CA LEU A 112 1.51 5.06 10.16
C LEU A 112 1.94 5.38 11.60
N GLN A 113 2.93 4.64 12.12
CA GLN A 113 3.47 4.87 13.45
C GLN A 113 4.15 6.24 13.56
N THR A 114 4.94 6.61 12.55
CA THR A 114 5.61 7.92 12.51
C THR A 114 4.61 9.07 12.60
N ILE A 115 3.51 9.02 11.85
CA ILE A 115 2.47 10.06 11.89
C ILE A 115 1.75 10.05 13.25
N ARG A 116 1.43 8.89 13.79
CA ARG A 116 0.84 8.75 15.13
C ARG A 116 1.68 9.42 16.21
N ASP A 117 2.95 9.09 16.28
CA ASP A 117 3.88 9.61 17.30
C ASP A 117 4.05 11.14 17.18
N LYS A 118 4.18 11.63 15.96
CA LYS A 118 4.29 13.08 15.70
C LYS A 118 3.00 13.82 15.99
N SER A 119 1.85 13.23 15.68
CA SER A 119 0.53 13.79 15.98
C SER A 119 0.31 13.91 17.49
N MET A 120 0.68 12.88 18.26
CA MET A 120 0.64 12.92 19.72
C MET A 120 1.54 14.01 20.29
N ALA A 121 2.74 14.20 19.75
CA ALA A 121 3.66 15.27 20.18
C ALA A 121 3.12 16.69 19.91
N LEU A 122 2.20 16.82 18.95
CA LEU A 122 1.50 18.08 18.63
C LEU A 122 0.16 18.22 19.38
N ASN A 123 -0.20 17.29 20.25
CA ASN A 123 -1.52 17.20 20.89
C ASN A 123 -2.67 17.19 19.88
N THR A 124 -2.50 16.50 18.76
CA THR A 124 -3.54 16.33 17.75
C THR A 124 -3.95 14.86 17.65
N SER A 125 -5.12 14.58 17.07
CA SER A 125 -5.65 13.25 16.80
C SER A 125 -5.57 12.87 15.32
N ILE A 126 -4.65 13.49 14.56
CA ILE A 126 -4.45 13.21 13.16
C ILE A 126 -3.77 11.84 13.01
N THR A 127 -4.35 11.00 12.19
CA THR A 127 -3.79 9.71 11.78
C THR A 127 -3.67 9.63 10.26
N LEU A 128 -3.28 8.49 9.73
CA LEU A 128 -3.08 8.31 8.30
C LEU A 128 -3.80 7.07 7.81
N SER A 129 -4.67 7.24 6.83
CA SER A 129 -5.27 6.15 6.07
C SER A 129 -4.62 6.02 4.70
N LEU A 130 -4.24 4.80 4.33
CA LEU A 130 -3.61 4.49 3.05
C LEU A 130 -4.48 3.50 2.28
N ALA A 131 -4.67 3.75 0.99
CA ALA A 131 -5.32 2.83 0.07
C ALA A 131 -4.41 2.54 -1.12
N PHE A 132 -4.30 1.28 -1.53
CA PHE A 132 -3.56 0.87 -2.71
C PHE A 132 -4.40 -0.05 -3.58
N ALA A 133 -4.48 0.25 -4.88
CA ALA A 133 -5.21 -0.52 -5.87
C ALA A 133 -4.32 -0.84 -7.09
N TYR A 134 -4.47 -2.05 -7.63
CA TYR A 134 -3.72 -2.51 -8.80
C TYR A 134 -4.41 -3.70 -9.48
N GLY A 135 -3.82 -4.22 -10.55
CA GLY A 135 -4.28 -5.43 -11.25
C GLY A 135 -5.26 -5.17 -12.38
N THR A 136 -5.36 -3.95 -12.87
CA THR A 136 -6.07 -3.60 -14.11
C THR A 136 -5.36 -2.46 -14.84
N SER A 137 -5.46 -2.45 -16.15
CA SER A 137 -5.03 -1.33 -17.00
C SER A 137 -6.13 -0.28 -17.24
N GLU A 138 -7.33 -0.49 -16.69
CA GLU A 138 -8.45 0.44 -16.76
C GLU A 138 -8.36 1.41 -15.56
N TYR A 139 -7.65 2.52 -15.73
CA TYR A 139 -7.40 3.50 -14.65
C TYR A 139 -8.66 4.05 -13.97
N PRO A 140 -9.80 4.28 -14.65
CA PRO A 140 -11.04 4.68 -13.97
C PRO A 140 -11.49 3.67 -12.90
N LYS A 141 -11.30 2.36 -13.13
CA LYS A 141 -11.63 1.33 -12.15
C LYS A 141 -10.70 1.39 -10.92
N LEU A 142 -9.44 1.78 -11.11
CA LEU A 142 -8.53 2.00 -9.98
C LEU A 142 -8.97 3.18 -9.12
N ASP A 143 -9.45 4.26 -9.74
CA ASP A 143 -9.98 5.41 -9.01
C ASP A 143 -11.20 5.04 -8.16
N ASP A 144 -12.15 4.32 -8.73
CA ASP A 144 -13.33 3.81 -8.00
C ASP A 144 -12.91 2.92 -6.82
N MET A 145 -11.98 2.00 -7.05
CA MET A 145 -11.45 1.12 -6.00
C MET A 145 -10.77 1.91 -4.88
N LEU A 146 -9.98 2.92 -5.20
CA LEU A 146 -9.25 3.73 -4.23
C LEU A 146 -10.19 4.54 -3.35
N ASN A 147 -11.24 5.14 -3.92
CA ASN A 147 -12.24 5.86 -3.17
C ASN A 147 -13.00 4.92 -2.21
N GLU A 148 -13.43 3.74 -2.68
CA GLU A 148 -14.02 2.70 -1.83
C GLU A 148 -13.08 2.30 -0.67
N LEU A 149 -11.80 2.06 -0.96
CA LEU A 149 -10.82 1.62 0.04
C LEU A 149 -10.57 2.69 1.11
N ILE A 150 -10.50 3.96 0.75
CA ILE A 150 -10.34 5.05 1.71
C ILE A 150 -11.59 5.16 2.61
N GLU A 151 -12.79 5.07 2.06
CA GLU A 151 -14.03 5.06 2.84
C GLU A 151 -14.08 3.86 3.79
N LEU A 152 -13.63 2.68 3.36
CA LEU A 152 -13.51 1.51 4.21
C LEU A 152 -12.49 1.71 5.35
N CYS A 153 -11.33 2.33 5.09
CA CYS A 153 -10.39 2.69 6.15
C CYS A 153 -11.04 3.63 7.19
N GLN A 154 -11.72 4.66 6.72
CA GLN A 154 -12.35 5.64 7.59
C GLN A 154 -13.51 5.06 8.40
N SER A 155 -14.37 4.24 7.79
CA SER A 155 -15.47 3.57 8.49
C SER A 155 -15.01 2.62 9.60
N ARG A 156 -13.75 2.15 9.52
CA ARG A 156 -13.09 1.30 10.51
C ARG A 156 -12.29 2.09 11.55
N GLY A 157 -12.38 3.43 11.55
CA GLY A 157 -11.73 4.32 12.51
C GLY A 157 -10.43 4.95 12.01
N GLY A 158 -10.07 4.79 10.74
CA GLY A 158 -8.82 5.33 10.18
C GLY A 158 -7.57 4.57 10.63
N ASP A 159 -6.40 5.22 10.48
CA ASP A 159 -5.09 4.73 10.96
C ASP A 159 -4.73 3.32 10.47
N GLN A 160 -4.96 3.05 9.19
CA GLN A 160 -4.75 1.74 8.59
C GLN A 160 -4.47 1.80 7.10
N VAL A 161 -4.06 0.67 6.56
CA VAL A 161 -3.85 0.45 5.13
C VAL A 161 -4.88 -0.52 4.61
N ALA A 162 -5.52 -0.19 3.49
CA ALA A 162 -6.34 -1.10 2.71
C ALA A 162 -5.69 -1.33 1.34
N ILE A 163 -5.50 -2.58 0.96
CA ILE A 163 -4.87 -2.98 -0.31
C ILE A 163 -5.83 -3.90 -1.04
N ARG A 164 -6.03 -3.65 -2.34
CA ARG A 164 -6.85 -4.51 -3.18
C ARG A 164 -6.26 -4.67 -4.57
N ARG A 165 -6.11 -5.91 -4.99
CA ARG A 165 -5.95 -6.25 -6.40
C ARG A 165 -7.32 -6.43 -7.03
N MET A 166 -7.48 -5.98 -8.30
CA MET A 166 -8.74 -6.19 -9.03
C MET A 166 -9.16 -7.66 -8.99
N GLY A 167 -10.42 -7.90 -8.60
CA GLY A 167 -10.99 -9.25 -8.47
C GLY A 167 -10.62 -10.00 -7.19
N GLU A 168 -9.85 -9.41 -6.28
CA GLU A 168 -9.49 -10.00 -5.00
C GLU A 168 -10.17 -9.28 -3.81
N PRO A 169 -10.31 -9.93 -2.65
CA PRO A 169 -10.81 -9.28 -1.45
C PRO A 169 -9.83 -8.23 -0.91
N VAL A 170 -10.35 -7.27 -0.16
CA VAL A 170 -9.55 -6.23 0.50
C VAL A 170 -8.70 -6.84 1.60
N GLN A 171 -7.42 -6.44 1.64
CA GLN A 171 -6.49 -6.76 2.72
C GLN A 171 -6.25 -5.52 3.57
N TYR A 172 -6.37 -5.66 4.89
CA TYR A 172 -6.14 -4.58 5.85
C TYR A 172 -4.83 -4.80 6.63
N ILE A 173 -4.12 -3.73 6.93
CA ILE A 173 -2.89 -3.73 7.74
C ILE A 173 -2.96 -2.56 8.70
N GLY A 174 -2.71 -2.78 9.99
CA GLY A 174 -2.85 -1.78 11.04
C GLY A 174 -4.29 -1.55 11.48
N GLY A 175 -4.53 -0.53 12.29
CA GLY A 175 -5.81 -0.24 12.92
C GLY A 175 -6.03 -0.96 14.25
N ASN A 176 -6.93 -0.42 15.08
CA ASN A 176 -7.27 -0.99 16.40
C ASN A 176 -8.15 -2.27 16.34
N SER A 177 -8.39 -2.82 15.15
CA SER A 177 -9.29 -3.96 14.94
C SER A 177 -8.58 -5.27 14.62
N GLU A 178 -7.39 -5.53 15.17
CA GLU A 178 -6.78 -6.87 15.14
C GLU A 178 -7.47 -7.90 16.07
N SER A 179 -8.68 -7.63 16.53
CA SER A 179 -9.48 -8.61 17.26
C SER A 179 -10.65 -9.09 16.42
N GLY A 180 -10.42 -10.03 15.50
CA GLY A 180 -11.56 -10.68 14.87
C GLY A 180 -11.36 -11.27 13.49
N SER A 181 -10.31 -12.08 13.29
CA SER A 181 -10.35 -13.08 12.23
C SER A 181 -9.46 -14.28 12.58
N ALA A 182 -9.90 -14.97 13.61
CA ALA A 182 -9.50 -16.36 13.83
C ALA A 182 -10.79 -17.14 14.13
N ARG A 183 -11.42 -17.62 13.08
CA ARG A 183 -12.25 -18.84 13.06
C ARG A 183 -12.59 -19.23 11.62
#